data_465afb83b911f2c3b42ce124b643fb26
#
_entry.id   465afb83b911f2c3b42ce124b643fb26
#
_cell.length_a   1.000
_cell.length_b   1.000
_cell.length_c   1.000
_cell.angle_alpha   90.00
_cell.angle_beta   90.00
_cell.angle_gamma   90.00
#
_symmetry.space_group_name_H-M   'P 1'
#
loop_
_entity.id
_entity.type
_entity.pdbx_description
1 polymer ?
#
loop_
_entity_poly.entity_id
_entity_poly.type
_entity_poly.pdbx_seq_one_letter_code
_entity_poly.pdbx_strand_id
1 'polypeptide(L)'
;MNRIIFGGGFDPIHLGHINMAIMAQKTYPGEVVFVPAKIAVWKSSSINQEHKLAMVQIAIKNIPGFSVDTFELDQPEQPRSYQTVEYFKKKYPNDKLYFLIGQDQVNAFHEWAKPEEIAKNTQIIYYERPKYELNEVNVNKYHMIAVSGPTVDVSSSDIRELRSAYLQEDVIRYIEDNELYFIKKVKHLLKESRFKHSKSVAHMAYQLAEHHGLDFSKAYVAGILHDIAKGINDEETLRLMKEFYPGFLDIGAYAYHQFLGAMVARDKFGVADPEILDAISIIRPAERKWAG
;
A
#
# COMPACT_ATOMS: atom_id res chain seq x y z
N MET A 1 20.87 6.33 22.88
CA MET A 1 20.65 6.84 21.50
C MET A 1 19.17 7.15 21.30
N ASN A 2 18.77 7.79 20.15
CA ASN A 2 17.35 7.89 19.83
C ASN A 2 16.86 6.57 19.22
N ARG A 3 15.68 6.13 19.65
CA ARG A 3 15.02 4.95 19.13
C ARG A 3 13.55 5.27 18.84
N ILE A 4 13.17 5.11 17.59
CA ILE A 4 11.82 5.44 17.10
C ILE A 4 11.07 4.12 16.94
N ILE A 5 10.07 3.90 17.78
CA ILE A 5 9.19 2.73 17.71
C ILE A 5 8.09 3.04 16.70
N PHE A 6 7.98 2.23 15.66
CA PHE A 6 6.95 2.37 14.65
C PHE A 6 6.11 1.09 14.57
N GLY A 7 5.04 1.07 15.36
CA GLY A 7 4.05 -0.01 15.37
C GLY A 7 3.05 0.12 14.23
N GLY A 8 2.67 -1.01 13.65
CA GLY A 8 1.67 -1.00 12.58
C GLY A 8 1.25 -2.38 12.10
N GLY A 9 0.10 -2.45 11.42
CA GLY A 9 -0.39 -3.69 10.82
C GLY A 9 0.48 -4.18 9.66
N PHE A 10 1.06 -3.25 8.88
CA PHE A 10 1.92 -3.49 7.72
C PHE A 10 1.38 -4.61 6.80
N ASP A 11 0.11 -4.51 6.45
CA ASP A 11 -0.66 -5.54 5.74
C ASP A 11 -1.19 -5.01 4.36
N PRO A 12 -0.28 -4.74 3.37
CA PRO A 12 1.18 -4.75 3.42
C PRO A 12 1.81 -3.44 3.92
N ILE A 13 3.11 -3.47 4.22
CA ILE A 13 3.94 -2.27 4.30
C ILE A 13 3.98 -1.60 2.93
N HIS A 14 4.03 -0.26 2.90
CA HIS A 14 4.02 0.52 1.67
C HIS A 14 4.90 1.77 1.77
N LEU A 15 5.13 2.45 0.65
CA LEU A 15 6.02 3.62 0.58
C LEU A 15 5.59 4.76 1.51
N GLY A 16 4.30 4.90 1.82
CA GLY A 16 3.84 5.83 2.83
C GLY A 16 4.42 5.55 4.22
N HIS A 17 4.48 4.27 4.64
CA HIS A 17 5.11 3.88 5.90
C HIS A 17 6.62 4.15 5.88
N ILE A 18 7.30 3.79 4.80
CA ILE A 18 8.75 4.01 4.65
C ILE A 18 9.07 5.50 4.68
N ASN A 19 8.29 6.33 4.00
CA ASN A 19 8.49 7.77 4.00
C ASN A 19 8.31 8.39 5.40
N MET A 20 7.27 8.00 6.13
CA MET A 20 7.07 8.42 7.52
C MET A 20 8.29 8.09 8.39
N ALA A 21 8.81 6.87 8.27
CA ALA A 21 9.98 6.40 9.03
C ALA A 21 11.25 7.18 8.66
N ILE A 22 11.51 7.44 7.37
CA ILE A 22 12.64 8.23 6.88
C ILE A 22 12.59 9.66 7.44
N MET A 23 11.41 10.29 7.39
CA MET A 23 11.27 11.66 7.87
C MET A 23 11.40 11.76 9.40
N ALA A 24 10.87 10.78 10.12
CA ALA A 24 11.07 10.69 11.56
C ALA A 24 12.57 10.50 11.93
N GLN A 25 13.31 9.64 11.20
CA GLN A 25 14.73 9.44 11.40
C GLN A 25 15.54 10.70 11.05
N LYS A 26 15.17 11.43 10.00
CA LYS A 26 15.85 12.70 9.65
C LYS A 26 15.64 13.76 10.73
N THR A 27 14.45 13.83 11.33
CA THR A 27 14.14 14.78 12.40
C THR A 27 14.80 14.39 13.73
N TYR A 28 14.83 13.11 14.03
CA TYR A 28 15.41 12.54 15.26
C TYR A 28 16.42 11.46 14.89
N PRO A 29 17.66 11.82 14.53
CA PRO A 29 18.68 10.85 14.09
C PRO A 29 18.87 9.72 15.09
N GLY A 30 18.67 8.47 14.61
CA GLY A 30 18.71 7.27 15.43
C GLY A 30 18.21 6.05 14.67
N GLU A 31 17.81 5.03 15.41
CA GLU A 31 17.26 3.80 14.86
C GLU A 31 15.74 3.87 14.79
N VAL A 32 15.15 3.49 13.64
CA VAL A 32 13.71 3.24 13.50
C VAL A 32 13.47 1.75 13.61
N VAL A 33 12.66 1.34 14.59
CA VAL A 33 12.31 -0.06 14.81
C VAL A 33 10.86 -0.28 14.40
N PHE A 34 10.66 -1.01 13.30
CA PHE A 34 9.34 -1.43 12.87
C PHE A 34 8.86 -2.57 13.78
N VAL A 35 7.63 -2.45 14.27
CA VAL A 35 7.01 -3.45 15.15
C VAL A 35 5.71 -3.92 14.48
N PRO A 36 5.75 -5.00 13.68
CA PRO A 36 4.55 -5.52 13.03
C PRO A 36 3.55 -6.07 14.06
N ALA A 37 2.30 -5.62 13.97
CA ALA A 37 1.23 -6.12 14.81
C ALA A 37 0.83 -7.55 14.41
N LYS A 38 0.59 -8.41 15.39
CA LYS A 38 0.11 -9.79 15.20
C LYS A 38 -1.24 -9.81 14.49
N ILE A 39 -2.17 -9.06 15.04
CA ILE A 39 -3.50 -8.84 14.48
C ILE A 39 -3.72 -7.34 14.41
N ALA A 40 -4.11 -6.82 13.25
CA ALA A 40 -4.53 -5.43 13.18
C ALA A 40 -5.78 -5.26 14.06
N VAL A 41 -5.69 -4.48 15.13
CA VAL A 41 -6.71 -4.35 16.20
C VAL A 41 -8.09 -3.99 15.65
N TRP A 42 -8.14 -3.38 14.46
CA TRP A 42 -9.36 -2.88 13.83
C TRP A 42 -9.72 -3.55 12.49
N LYS A 43 -8.92 -4.55 12.04
CA LYS A 43 -9.14 -5.21 10.74
C LYS A 43 -8.81 -6.69 10.87
N SER A 44 -9.65 -7.56 10.30
CA SER A 44 -9.25 -8.94 10.04
C SER A 44 -8.04 -8.93 9.11
N SER A 45 -6.89 -9.43 9.57
CA SER A 45 -5.72 -9.59 8.71
C SER A 45 -6.06 -10.57 7.60
N SER A 46 -5.73 -10.20 6.35
CA SER A 46 -6.01 -11.05 5.18
C SER A 46 -4.94 -12.11 4.97
N ILE A 47 -3.78 -12.00 5.64
CA ILE A 47 -2.62 -12.88 5.47
C ILE A 47 -1.97 -13.28 6.79
N ASN A 48 -1.17 -14.37 6.74
CA ASN A 48 -0.37 -14.83 7.86
C ASN A 48 0.67 -13.76 8.29
N GLN A 49 0.98 -13.73 9.59
CA GLN A 49 1.99 -12.84 10.19
C GLN A 49 3.38 -13.02 9.58
N GLU A 50 3.73 -14.22 9.13
CA GLU A 50 5.02 -14.50 8.45
C GLU A 50 5.18 -13.68 7.16
N HIS A 51 4.12 -13.56 6.37
CA HIS A 51 4.14 -12.72 5.17
C HIS A 51 4.27 -11.25 5.50
N LYS A 52 3.60 -10.76 6.57
CA LYS A 52 3.76 -9.36 7.00
C LYS A 52 5.18 -9.07 7.42
N LEU A 53 5.78 -9.94 8.24
CA LEU A 53 7.16 -9.83 8.67
C LEU A 53 8.13 -9.83 7.48
N ALA A 54 7.98 -10.78 6.57
CA ALA A 54 8.83 -10.88 5.38
C ALA A 54 8.78 -9.61 4.53
N MET A 55 7.58 -9.05 4.28
CA MET A 55 7.44 -7.81 3.51
C MET A 55 8.08 -6.61 4.22
N VAL A 56 7.96 -6.52 5.56
CA VAL A 56 8.64 -5.46 6.32
C VAL A 56 10.16 -5.61 6.19
N GLN A 57 10.70 -6.81 6.37
CA GLN A 57 12.13 -7.09 6.23
C GLN A 57 12.65 -6.75 4.83
N ILE A 58 11.91 -7.12 3.79
CA ILE A 58 12.25 -6.77 2.39
C ILE A 58 12.28 -5.25 2.23
N ALA A 59 11.24 -4.55 2.70
CA ALA A 59 11.09 -3.12 2.51
C ALA A 59 12.18 -2.29 3.20
N ILE A 60 12.72 -2.76 4.33
CA ILE A 60 13.74 -2.01 5.09
C ILE A 60 15.17 -2.49 4.86
N LYS A 61 15.37 -3.58 4.14
CA LYS A 61 16.65 -4.31 3.99
C LYS A 61 17.86 -3.41 3.68
N ASN A 62 17.67 -2.40 2.85
CA ASN A 62 18.74 -1.55 2.36
C ASN A 62 18.67 -0.12 2.94
N ILE A 63 17.89 0.11 3.99
CA ILE A 63 17.73 1.44 4.59
C ILE A 63 18.56 1.50 5.90
N PRO A 64 19.64 2.28 5.95
CA PRO A 64 20.47 2.36 7.15
C PRO A 64 19.70 2.85 8.37
N GLY A 65 19.90 2.20 9.50
CA GLY A 65 19.28 2.57 10.77
C GLY A 65 17.82 2.13 10.90
N PHE A 66 17.32 1.28 9.97
CA PHE A 66 16.03 0.62 10.11
C PHE A 66 16.23 -0.82 10.58
N SER A 67 15.37 -1.25 11.48
CA SER A 67 15.32 -2.63 11.97
C SER A 67 13.88 -3.07 12.23
N VAL A 68 13.67 -4.35 12.48
CA VAL A 68 12.38 -4.91 12.86
C VAL A 68 12.50 -5.62 14.19
N ASP A 69 11.49 -5.47 15.04
CA ASP A 69 11.36 -6.20 16.30
C ASP A 69 10.06 -7.01 16.28
N THR A 70 10.16 -8.30 16.58
CA THR A 70 9.04 -9.25 16.50
C THR A 70 8.24 -9.35 17.79
N PHE A 71 8.49 -8.49 18.78
CA PHE A 71 7.87 -8.56 20.10
C PHE A 71 6.36 -8.80 20.04
N GLU A 72 5.63 -8.04 19.22
CA GLU A 72 4.17 -8.20 19.13
C GLU A 72 3.75 -9.51 18.44
N LEU A 73 4.54 -9.99 17.47
CA LEU A 73 4.28 -11.25 16.78
C LEU A 73 4.50 -12.46 17.69
N ASP A 74 5.47 -12.37 18.61
CA ASP A 74 5.89 -13.46 19.49
C ASP A 74 4.94 -13.64 20.71
N GLN A 75 4.04 -12.68 20.96
CA GLN A 75 3.08 -12.79 22.05
C GLN A 75 1.95 -13.77 21.71
N PRO A 76 1.36 -14.46 22.70
CA PRO A 76 0.18 -15.32 22.46
C PRO A 76 -1.02 -14.53 21.93
N GLU A 77 -1.24 -13.32 22.42
CA GLU A 77 -2.28 -12.37 22.01
C GLU A 77 -1.68 -11.05 21.53
N GLN A 78 -2.45 -10.24 20.80
CA GLN A 78 -2.02 -8.92 20.36
C GLN A 78 -1.78 -7.99 21.57
N PRO A 79 -0.53 -7.54 21.82
CA PRO A 79 -0.27 -6.58 22.88
C PRO A 79 -0.92 -5.22 22.58
N ARG A 80 -1.21 -4.48 23.65
CA ARG A 80 -1.55 -3.06 23.53
C ARG A 80 -0.27 -2.23 23.43
N SER A 81 -0.33 -1.08 22.76
CA SER A 81 0.84 -0.23 22.51
C SER A 81 1.62 0.18 23.76
N TYR A 82 0.95 0.35 24.91
CA TYR A 82 1.65 0.63 26.16
C TYR A 82 2.58 -0.54 26.58
N GLN A 83 2.20 -1.80 26.32
CA GLN A 83 3.02 -2.98 26.62
C GLN A 83 4.25 -3.04 25.71
N THR A 84 4.08 -2.66 24.44
CA THR A 84 5.19 -2.52 23.50
C THR A 84 6.17 -1.44 23.98
N VAL A 85 5.67 -0.30 24.43
CA VAL A 85 6.51 0.77 25.00
C VAL A 85 7.25 0.30 26.27
N GLU A 86 6.57 -0.39 27.19
CA GLU A 86 7.18 -0.96 28.39
C GLU A 86 8.29 -1.96 28.04
N TYR A 87 8.07 -2.83 27.05
CA TYR A 87 9.10 -3.74 26.55
C TYR A 87 10.33 -2.98 26.06
N PHE A 88 10.18 -1.98 25.21
CA PHE A 88 11.29 -1.18 24.70
C PHE A 88 12.01 -0.41 25.82
N LYS A 89 11.28 0.12 26.80
CA LYS A 89 11.86 0.81 27.96
C LYS A 89 12.74 -0.12 28.79
N LYS A 90 12.32 -1.37 28.96
CA LYS A 90 13.13 -2.40 29.68
C LYS A 90 14.33 -2.84 28.86
N LYS A 91 14.15 -3.03 27.54
CA LYS A 91 15.19 -3.48 26.62
C LYS A 91 16.29 -2.43 26.41
N TYR A 92 15.90 -1.15 26.41
CA TYR A 92 16.78 -0.01 26.11
C TYR A 92 16.64 1.11 27.18
N PRO A 93 17.05 0.87 28.42
CA PRO A 93 16.77 1.78 29.54
C PRO A 93 17.43 3.16 29.41
N ASN A 94 18.51 3.25 28.64
CA ASN A 94 19.30 4.48 28.46
C ASN A 94 18.95 5.22 27.12
N ASP A 95 18.08 4.67 26.30
CA ASP A 95 17.70 5.29 25.03
C ASP A 95 16.56 6.29 25.24
N LYS A 96 16.56 7.35 24.42
CA LYS A 96 15.42 8.23 24.30
C LYS A 96 14.44 7.59 23.32
N LEU A 97 13.27 7.22 23.82
CA LEU A 97 12.24 6.54 23.03
C LEU A 97 11.28 7.55 22.40
N TYR A 98 11.02 7.36 21.14
CA TYR A 98 9.97 8.06 20.37
C TYR A 98 8.94 7.03 19.91
N PHE A 99 7.67 7.43 19.88
CA PHE A 99 6.59 6.59 19.37
C PHE A 99 5.97 7.27 18.14
N LEU A 100 6.18 6.69 16.95
CA LEU A 100 5.73 7.25 15.67
C LEU A 100 4.33 6.74 15.32
N ILE A 101 3.42 7.68 15.07
CA ILE A 101 2.04 7.41 14.61
C ILE A 101 1.69 8.28 13.39
N GLY A 102 0.67 7.89 12.65
CA GLY A 102 0.07 8.77 11.64
C GLY A 102 -0.88 9.79 12.27
N GLN A 103 -1.12 10.92 11.61
CA GLN A 103 -2.07 11.94 12.09
C GLN A 103 -3.48 11.40 12.32
N ASP A 104 -3.92 10.41 11.53
CA ASP A 104 -5.19 9.72 11.71
C ASP A 104 -5.32 9.06 13.10
N GLN A 105 -4.21 8.61 13.70
CA GLN A 105 -4.17 7.99 15.03
C GLN A 105 -4.18 9.02 16.16
N VAL A 106 -3.73 10.25 15.90
CA VAL A 106 -3.77 11.34 16.89
C VAL A 106 -5.19 11.57 17.38
N ASN A 107 -6.16 11.51 16.46
CA ASN A 107 -7.55 11.83 16.76
C ASN A 107 -8.20 10.85 17.74
N ALA A 108 -7.84 9.58 17.67
CA ALA A 108 -8.34 8.51 18.52
C ALA A 108 -7.37 8.11 19.65
N PHE A 109 -6.26 8.81 19.83
CA PHE A 109 -5.21 8.39 20.76
C PHE A 109 -5.70 8.32 22.22
N HIS A 110 -6.61 9.20 22.63
CA HIS A 110 -7.20 9.19 23.98
C HIS A 110 -8.04 7.94 24.27
N GLU A 111 -8.45 7.19 23.25
CA GLU A 111 -9.19 5.92 23.35
C GLU A 111 -8.25 4.70 23.48
N TRP A 112 -6.95 4.91 23.33
CA TRP A 112 -5.98 3.83 23.44
C TRP A 112 -5.86 3.34 24.88
N ALA A 113 -5.47 2.07 25.05
CA ALA A 113 -5.24 1.54 26.38
C ALA A 113 -4.05 2.25 27.03
N LYS A 114 -4.27 2.89 28.18
CA LYS A 114 -3.28 3.63 28.97
C LYS A 114 -2.46 4.63 28.18
N PRO A 115 -3.08 5.60 27.49
CA PRO A 115 -2.38 6.55 26.63
C PRO A 115 -1.37 7.42 27.43
N GLU A 116 -1.67 7.69 28.70
CA GLU A 116 -0.78 8.42 29.61
C GLU A 116 0.54 7.67 29.88
N GLU A 117 0.50 6.33 29.95
CA GLU A 117 1.70 5.52 30.14
C GLU A 117 2.59 5.53 28.88
N ILE A 118 1.99 5.58 27.69
CA ILE A 118 2.71 5.75 26.42
C ILE A 118 3.41 7.12 26.43
N ALA A 119 2.66 8.20 26.67
CA ALA A 119 3.16 9.57 26.67
C ALA A 119 4.25 9.81 27.75
N LYS A 120 4.12 9.16 28.92
CA LYS A 120 5.12 9.26 30.01
C LYS A 120 6.45 8.61 29.65
N ASN A 121 6.43 7.51 28.89
CA ASN A 121 7.59 6.70 28.60
C ASN A 121 8.25 6.98 27.24
N THR A 122 7.57 7.71 26.36
CA THR A 122 8.06 8.06 25.02
C THR A 122 7.72 9.51 24.68
N GLN A 123 8.51 10.11 23.77
CA GLN A 123 8.04 11.28 23.05
C GLN A 123 7.17 10.80 21.87
N ILE A 124 5.88 11.09 21.93
CA ILE A 124 4.98 10.78 20.81
C ILE A 124 5.28 11.76 19.68
N ILE A 125 5.53 11.23 18.50
CA ILE A 125 5.69 11.98 17.25
C ILE A 125 4.66 11.52 16.24
N TYR A 126 4.04 12.45 15.52
CA TYR A 126 3.06 12.11 14.52
C TYR A 126 3.44 12.68 13.15
N TYR A 127 3.21 11.86 12.11
CA TYR A 127 3.44 12.31 10.75
C TYR A 127 2.21 13.04 10.22
N GLU A 128 2.42 14.28 9.75
CA GLU A 128 1.35 15.13 9.25
C GLU A 128 0.73 14.58 7.96
N ARG A 129 -0.58 14.56 7.93
CA ARG A 129 -1.40 14.22 6.76
C ARG A 129 -2.48 15.28 6.58
N PRO A 130 -2.29 16.25 5.68
CA PRO A 130 -3.18 17.42 5.55
C PRO A 130 -4.65 17.12 5.30
N LYS A 131 -4.97 15.90 4.86
CA LYS A 131 -6.36 15.45 4.63
C LYS A 131 -7.15 15.17 5.91
N TYR A 132 -6.48 15.03 7.05
CA TYR A 132 -7.13 14.73 8.32
C TYR A 132 -7.15 15.97 9.20
N GLU A 133 -8.30 16.29 9.77
CA GLU A 133 -8.39 17.28 10.85
C GLU A 133 -7.51 16.82 12.02
N LEU A 134 -6.85 17.78 12.68
CA LEU A 134 -5.97 17.49 13.80
C LEU A 134 -6.70 17.72 15.12
N ASN A 135 -6.72 16.71 15.98
CA ASN A 135 -7.19 16.85 17.34
C ASN A 135 -6.13 17.54 18.22
N GLU A 136 -6.17 18.88 18.24
CA GLU A 136 -5.24 19.71 19.03
C GLU A 136 -5.33 19.42 20.54
N VAL A 137 -6.48 19.00 21.04
CA VAL A 137 -6.65 18.60 22.46
C VAL A 137 -5.72 17.44 22.80
N ASN A 138 -5.69 16.41 21.95
CA ASN A 138 -4.80 15.25 22.14
C ASN A 138 -3.34 15.66 21.96
N VAL A 139 -3.03 16.49 20.96
CA VAL A 139 -1.65 17.01 20.75
C VAL A 139 -1.14 17.71 22.01
N ASN A 140 -1.93 18.62 22.55
CA ASN A 140 -1.56 19.39 23.76
C ASN A 140 -1.50 18.49 25.00
N LYS A 141 -2.52 17.65 25.21
CA LYS A 141 -2.61 16.77 26.40
C LYS A 141 -1.42 15.80 26.49
N TYR A 142 -1.01 15.22 25.36
CA TYR A 142 0.04 14.20 25.33
C TYR A 142 1.39 14.73 24.82
N HIS A 143 1.53 16.06 24.68
CA HIS A 143 2.75 16.75 24.23
C HIS A 143 3.32 16.15 22.93
N MET A 144 2.43 15.87 21.97
CA MET A 144 2.81 15.28 20.69
C MET A 144 3.54 16.28 19.82
N ILE A 145 4.52 15.83 19.04
CA ILE A 145 5.31 16.68 18.14
C ILE A 145 5.08 16.23 16.70
N ALA A 146 4.80 17.20 15.83
CA ALA A 146 4.65 16.96 14.41
C ALA A 146 5.98 16.61 13.73
N VAL A 147 5.93 15.70 12.78
CA VAL A 147 6.98 15.41 11.80
C VAL A 147 6.39 15.69 10.42
N SER A 148 6.95 16.66 9.72
CA SER A 148 6.47 17.07 8.40
C SER A 148 7.34 16.48 7.30
N GLY A 149 6.74 16.27 6.14
CA GLY A 149 7.45 15.81 4.95
C GLY A 149 6.50 15.54 3.77
N PRO A 150 7.03 15.09 2.62
CA PRO A 150 6.20 14.73 1.47
C PRO A 150 5.22 13.64 1.85
N THR A 151 3.95 13.81 1.50
CA THR A 151 2.92 12.80 1.75
C THR A 151 2.78 11.86 0.56
N VAL A 152 2.75 10.56 0.82
CA VAL A 152 2.33 9.54 -0.14
C VAL A 152 0.92 9.13 0.25
N ASP A 153 -0.05 9.48 -0.62
CA ASP A 153 -1.45 9.20 -0.37
C ASP A 153 -1.78 7.76 -0.73
N VAL A 154 -1.55 6.88 0.22
CA VAL A 154 -1.75 5.44 0.07
C VAL A 154 -2.15 4.80 1.39
N SER A 155 -3.02 3.81 1.33
CA SER A 155 -3.33 2.92 2.45
C SER A 155 -3.05 1.45 2.09
N SER A 156 -2.81 0.62 3.10
CA SER A 156 -2.70 -0.83 2.89
C SER A 156 -3.98 -1.42 2.27
N SER A 157 -5.15 -0.83 2.54
CA SER A 157 -6.41 -1.24 1.93
C SER A 157 -6.45 -0.98 0.43
N ASP A 158 -5.95 0.18 -0.02
CA ASP A 158 -5.88 0.50 -1.46
C ASP A 158 -4.99 -0.50 -2.20
N ILE A 159 -3.88 -0.90 -1.56
CA ILE A 159 -2.98 -1.90 -2.14
C ILE A 159 -3.64 -3.28 -2.19
N ARG A 160 -4.28 -3.74 -1.10
CA ARG A 160 -4.93 -5.05 -1.11
C ARG A 160 -5.99 -5.20 -2.20
N GLU A 161 -6.62 -4.10 -2.56
CA GLU A 161 -7.68 -4.05 -3.57
C GLU A 161 -7.20 -3.58 -4.95
N LEU A 162 -5.87 -3.39 -5.11
CA LEU A 162 -5.25 -2.92 -6.36
C LEU A 162 -5.75 -1.53 -6.82
N ARG A 163 -6.17 -0.67 -5.90
CA ARG A 163 -6.42 0.74 -6.19
C ARG A 163 -5.14 1.57 -6.24
N SER A 164 -4.05 1.02 -5.70
CA SER A 164 -2.71 1.60 -5.68
C SER A 164 -1.66 0.51 -5.59
N ALA A 165 -0.46 0.77 -6.10
CA ALA A 165 0.72 -0.07 -5.97
C ALA A 165 1.96 0.74 -5.51
N TYR A 166 1.79 1.72 -4.62
CA TYR A 166 2.89 2.46 -4.01
C TYR A 166 3.69 1.56 -3.04
N LEU A 167 4.34 0.56 -3.63
CA LEU A 167 5.20 -0.44 -3.01
C LEU A 167 6.60 -0.37 -3.63
N GLN A 168 7.61 -0.82 -2.89
CA GLN A 168 8.90 -1.14 -3.49
C GLN A 168 8.76 -2.38 -4.39
N GLU A 169 9.49 -2.43 -5.49
CA GLU A 169 9.39 -3.51 -6.46
C GLU A 169 9.62 -4.90 -5.86
N ASP A 170 10.58 -5.03 -4.94
CA ASP A 170 10.86 -6.30 -4.25
C ASP A 170 9.67 -6.77 -3.38
N VAL A 171 8.90 -5.83 -2.79
CA VAL A 171 7.66 -6.16 -2.07
C VAL A 171 6.57 -6.61 -3.03
N ILE A 172 6.45 -5.97 -4.20
CA ILE A 172 5.51 -6.38 -5.26
C ILE A 172 5.82 -7.81 -5.70
N ARG A 173 7.09 -8.12 -5.98
CA ARG A 173 7.53 -9.46 -6.38
C ARG A 173 7.20 -10.50 -5.30
N TYR A 174 7.43 -10.18 -4.04
CA TYR A 174 7.05 -11.06 -2.93
C TYR A 174 5.54 -11.33 -2.87
N ILE A 175 4.71 -10.30 -3.08
CA ILE A 175 3.25 -10.42 -3.14
C ILE A 175 2.82 -11.32 -4.30
N GLU A 176 3.45 -11.18 -5.46
CA GLU A 176 3.19 -12.00 -6.65
C GLU A 176 3.58 -13.45 -6.46
N ASP A 177 4.78 -13.71 -5.94
CA ASP A 177 5.34 -15.05 -5.77
C ASP A 177 4.57 -15.86 -4.71
N ASN A 178 3.99 -15.18 -3.72
CA ASN A 178 3.17 -15.79 -2.67
C ASN A 178 1.67 -15.69 -2.93
N GLU A 179 1.25 -15.19 -4.10
CA GLU A 179 -0.15 -15.06 -4.52
C GLU A 179 -1.01 -14.32 -3.48
N LEU A 180 -0.50 -13.22 -2.91
CA LEU A 180 -1.18 -12.47 -1.88
C LEU A 180 -2.15 -11.42 -2.46
N TYR A 181 -3.14 -11.02 -1.69
CA TYR A 181 -4.06 -9.91 -1.96
C TYR A 181 -4.71 -9.99 -3.35
N PHE A 182 -4.61 -8.92 -4.12
CA PHE A 182 -5.19 -8.78 -5.46
C PHE A 182 -4.65 -9.81 -6.46
N ILE A 183 -3.46 -10.35 -6.24
CA ILE A 183 -2.85 -11.32 -7.15
C ILE A 183 -3.69 -12.59 -7.29
N LYS A 184 -4.26 -13.09 -6.19
CA LYS A 184 -5.20 -14.24 -6.25
C LYS A 184 -6.35 -13.97 -7.21
N LYS A 185 -6.91 -12.77 -7.16
CA LYS A 185 -8.05 -12.37 -7.99
C LYS A 185 -7.67 -12.21 -9.46
N VAL A 186 -6.52 -11.60 -9.75
CA VAL A 186 -5.99 -11.47 -11.12
C VAL A 186 -5.70 -12.86 -11.71
N LYS A 187 -5.00 -13.71 -10.95
CA LYS A 187 -4.66 -15.07 -11.37
C LYS A 187 -5.90 -15.93 -11.66
N HIS A 188 -6.95 -15.80 -10.84
CA HIS A 188 -8.20 -16.52 -11.04
C HIS A 188 -8.93 -16.13 -12.34
N LEU A 189 -8.76 -14.90 -12.80
CA LEU A 189 -9.42 -14.38 -14.00
C LEU A 189 -8.64 -14.66 -15.29
N LEU A 190 -7.38 -15.07 -15.22
CA LEU A 190 -6.50 -15.24 -16.37
C LEU A 190 -5.97 -16.68 -16.48
N LYS A 191 -5.70 -17.13 -17.71
CA LYS A 191 -4.89 -18.32 -17.93
C LYS A 191 -3.45 -18.07 -17.47
N GLU A 192 -2.75 -19.10 -17.00
CA GLU A 192 -1.39 -19.01 -16.43
C GLU A 192 -0.41 -18.28 -17.34
N SER A 193 -0.40 -18.58 -18.66
CA SER A 193 0.48 -17.88 -19.61
C SER A 193 0.18 -16.40 -19.72
N ARG A 194 -1.11 -16.04 -19.64
CA ARG A 194 -1.55 -14.65 -19.72
C ARG A 194 -1.25 -13.91 -18.44
N PHE A 195 -1.41 -14.54 -17.29
CA PHE A 195 -1.01 -13.99 -16.00
C PHE A 195 0.49 -13.69 -15.95
N LYS A 196 1.34 -14.63 -16.42
CA LYS A 196 2.79 -14.38 -16.52
C LYS A 196 3.13 -13.20 -17.44
N HIS A 197 2.46 -13.09 -18.58
CA HIS A 197 2.58 -11.94 -19.47
C HIS A 197 2.20 -10.62 -18.77
N SER A 198 1.04 -10.58 -18.11
CA SER A 198 0.57 -9.37 -17.40
C SER A 198 1.53 -8.93 -16.30
N LYS A 199 2.14 -9.87 -15.55
CA LYS A 199 3.19 -9.54 -14.58
C LYS A 199 4.41 -8.89 -15.25
N SER A 200 4.90 -9.48 -16.34
CA SER A 200 6.05 -8.92 -17.07
C SER A 200 5.78 -7.51 -17.61
N VAL A 201 4.59 -7.27 -18.14
CA VAL A 201 4.17 -5.95 -18.60
C VAL A 201 4.07 -4.95 -17.44
N ALA A 202 3.51 -5.37 -16.31
CA ALA A 202 3.38 -4.53 -15.13
C ALA A 202 4.74 -4.08 -14.57
N HIS A 203 5.71 -5.01 -14.47
CA HIS A 203 7.07 -4.67 -14.03
C HIS A 203 7.79 -3.75 -15.01
N MET A 204 7.67 -4.00 -16.31
CA MET A 204 8.25 -3.12 -17.32
C MET A 204 7.64 -1.71 -17.25
N ALA A 205 6.32 -1.61 -17.11
CA ALA A 205 5.64 -0.33 -16.97
C ALA A 205 6.05 0.40 -15.69
N TYR A 206 6.18 -0.32 -14.56
CA TYR A 206 6.69 0.21 -13.30
C TYR A 206 8.09 0.82 -13.49
N GLN A 207 9.04 0.05 -14.02
CA GLN A 207 10.43 0.48 -14.18
C GLN A 207 10.57 1.66 -15.15
N LEU A 208 9.83 1.65 -16.26
CA LEU A 208 9.83 2.76 -17.21
C LEU A 208 9.26 4.04 -16.56
N ALA A 209 8.16 3.93 -15.85
CA ALA A 209 7.55 5.07 -15.17
C ALA A 209 8.48 5.63 -14.09
N GLU A 210 9.09 4.78 -13.25
CA GLU A 210 10.07 5.19 -12.25
C GLU A 210 11.28 5.89 -12.89
N HIS A 211 11.84 5.31 -13.97
CA HIS A 211 12.97 5.90 -14.68
C HIS A 211 12.66 7.30 -15.26
N HIS A 212 11.45 7.51 -15.75
CA HIS A 212 11.01 8.78 -16.33
C HIS A 212 10.36 9.75 -15.34
N GLY A 213 10.34 9.43 -14.03
CA GLY A 213 9.73 10.26 -13.01
C GLY A 213 8.19 10.36 -13.12
N LEU A 214 7.56 9.35 -13.73
CA LEU A 214 6.11 9.22 -13.83
C LEU A 214 5.55 8.40 -12.65
N ASP A 215 4.23 8.32 -12.54
CA ASP A 215 3.58 7.53 -11.50
C ASP A 215 3.69 6.01 -11.78
N PHE A 216 4.70 5.38 -11.18
CA PHE A 216 4.96 3.95 -11.31
C PHE A 216 3.85 3.08 -10.70
N SER A 217 3.12 3.59 -9.69
CA SER A 217 1.98 2.88 -9.10
C SER A 217 0.85 2.74 -10.12
N LYS A 218 0.49 3.83 -10.79
CA LYS A 218 -0.52 3.80 -11.86
C LYS A 218 -0.07 2.91 -13.03
N ALA A 219 1.19 3.02 -13.42
CA ALA A 219 1.77 2.22 -14.50
C ALA A 219 1.71 0.71 -14.19
N TYR A 220 2.05 0.30 -12.96
CA TYR A 220 1.95 -1.09 -12.54
C TYR A 220 0.50 -1.57 -12.57
N VAL A 221 -0.44 -0.81 -11.99
CA VAL A 221 -1.87 -1.19 -11.95
C VAL A 221 -2.43 -1.33 -13.38
N ALA A 222 -2.13 -0.39 -14.26
CA ALA A 222 -2.53 -0.50 -15.67
C ALA A 222 -1.91 -1.73 -16.34
N GLY A 223 -0.62 -1.98 -16.12
CA GLY A 223 0.12 -3.10 -16.69
C GLY A 223 -0.40 -4.47 -16.23
N ILE A 224 -0.72 -4.64 -14.95
CA ILE A 224 -1.22 -5.94 -14.44
C ILE A 224 -2.66 -6.23 -14.91
N LEU A 225 -3.44 -5.19 -15.19
CA LEU A 225 -4.84 -5.31 -15.60
C LEU A 225 -5.10 -5.16 -17.11
N HIS A 226 -4.09 -4.80 -17.93
CA HIS A 226 -4.32 -4.49 -19.36
C HIS A 226 -5.02 -5.60 -20.15
N ASP A 227 -4.73 -6.84 -19.81
CA ASP A 227 -5.27 -8.04 -20.47
C ASP A 227 -6.37 -8.76 -19.63
N ILE A 228 -6.88 -8.13 -18.56
CA ILE A 228 -7.76 -8.80 -17.59
C ILE A 228 -9.05 -9.34 -18.22
N ALA A 229 -9.55 -8.68 -19.26
CA ALA A 229 -10.76 -9.13 -19.98
C ALA A 229 -10.53 -10.31 -20.94
N LYS A 230 -9.26 -10.70 -21.22
CA LYS A 230 -8.97 -11.91 -22.02
C LYS A 230 -9.32 -13.21 -21.29
N GLY A 231 -9.72 -13.14 -20.03
CA GLY A 231 -10.31 -14.25 -19.30
C GLY A 231 -11.80 -14.44 -19.51
N ILE A 232 -12.49 -13.48 -20.14
CA ILE A 232 -13.92 -13.57 -20.48
C ILE A 232 -14.06 -14.44 -21.73
N ASN A 233 -15.07 -15.33 -21.78
CA ASN A 233 -15.35 -16.12 -22.97
C ASN A 233 -15.91 -15.27 -24.11
N ASP A 234 -15.83 -15.78 -25.36
CA ASP A 234 -16.17 -15.05 -26.55
C ASP A 234 -17.66 -14.63 -26.62
N GLU A 235 -18.57 -15.47 -26.13
CA GLU A 235 -20.01 -15.18 -26.12
C GLU A 235 -20.33 -14.02 -25.19
N GLU A 236 -19.81 -14.05 -23.98
CA GLU A 236 -19.98 -12.98 -23.00
C GLU A 236 -19.26 -11.69 -23.44
N THR A 237 -18.07 -11.82 -24.04
CA THR A 237 -17.34 -10.69 -24.62
C THR A 237 -18.19 -9.97 -25.69
N LEU A 238 -18.79 -10.72 -26.62
CA LEU A 238 -19.63 -10.16 -27.66
C LEU A 238 -20.92 -9.53 -27.09
N ARG A 239 -21.51 -10.17 -26.06
CA ARG A 239 -22.70 -9.65 -25.36
C ARG A 239 -22.40 -8.29 -24.74
N LEU A 240 -21.30 -8.20 -23.95
CA LEU A 240 -20.89 -6.97 -23.27
C LEU A 240 -20.53 -5.86 -24.28
N MET A 241 -19.84 -6.20 -25.37
CA MET A 241 -19.54 -5.23 -26.43
C MET A 241 -20.79 -4.67 -27.08
N LYS A 242 -21.78 -5.51 -27.38
CA LYS A 242 -23.08 -5.04 -27.94
C LYS A 242 -23.83 -4.14 -26.96
N GLU A 243 -23.77 -4.46 -25.67
CA GLU A 243 -24.48 -3.72 -24.63
C GLU A 243 -23.85 -2.36 -24.34
N PHE A 244 -22.53 -2.33 -24.16
CA PHE A 244 -21.81 -1.15 -23.64
C PHE A 244 -21.03 -0.38 -24.71
N TYR A 245 -20.63 -1.03 -25.81
CA TYR A 245 -19.78 -0.47 -26.84
C TYR A 245 -20.26 -0.77 -28.27
N PRO A 246 -21.58 -0.56 -28.59
CA PRO A 246 -22.15 -0.97 -29.87
C PRO A 246 -21.50 -0.30 -31.11
N GLY A 247 -20.92 0.88 -30.94
CA GLY A 247 -20.22 1.60 -32.00
C GLY A 247 -18.84 1.08 -32.36
N PHE A 248 -18.36 0.02 -31.66
CA PHE A 248 -17.00 -0.52 -31.83
C PHE A 248 -17.00 -2.01 -32.19
N LEU A 249 -18.13 -2.55 -32.70
CA LEU A 249 -18.24 -3.96 -33.05
C LEU A 249 -17.43 -4.35 -34.29
N ASP A 250 -17.17 -3.40 -35.17
CA ASP A 250 -16.45 -3.57 -36.43
C ASP A 250 -14.92 -3.50 -36.33
N ILE A 251 -14.37 -3.15 -35.15
CA ILE A 251 -12.92 -3.09 -34.95
C ILE A 251 -12.24 -4.47 -34.91
N GLY A 252 -13.03 -5.55 -34.75
CA GLY A 252 -12.57 -6.92 -34.65
C GLY A 252 -12.42 -7.45 -33.20
N ALA A 253 -12.80 -8.70 -33.01
CA ALA A 253 -12.86 -9.35 -31.69
C ALA A 253 -11.53 -9.34 -30.92
N TYR A 254 -10.40 -9.28 -31.63
CA TYR A 254 -9.07 -9.21 -31.03
C TYR A 254 -8.85 -7.95 -30.18
N ALA A 255 -9.57 -6.86 -30.44
CA ALA A 255 -9.44 -5.58 -29.73
C ALA A 255 -10.47 -5.38 -28.61
N TYR A 256 -11.50 -6.21 -28.52
CA TYR A 256 -12.59 -6.06 -27.55
C TYR A 256 -12.11 -6.09 -26.09
N HIS A 257 -11.05 -6.87 -25.80
CA HIS A 257 -10.50 -6.98 -24.45
C HIS A 257 -10.01 -5.64 -23.87
N GLN A 258 -9.64 -4.68 -24.70
CA GLN A 258 -9.16 -3.36 -24.26
C GLN A 258 -10.32 -2.54 -23.66
N PHE A 259 -11.47 -2.49 -24.33
CA PHE A 259 -12.67 -1.81 -23.85
C PHE A 259 -13.21 -2.46 -22.58
N LEU A 260 -13.33 -3.78 -22.61
CA LEU A 260 -13.83 -4.56 -21.48
C LEU A 260 -12.84 -4.60 -20.34
N GLY A 261 -11.53 -4.45 -20.60
CA GLY A 261 -10.48 -4.42 -19.58
C GLY A 261 -10.67 -3.28 -18.60
N ALA A 262 -10.91 -2.06 -19.09
CA ALA A 262 -11.20 -0.91 -18.24
C ALA A 262 -12.49 -1.10 -17.43
N MET A 263 -13.54 -1.68 -18.04
CA MET A 263 -14.78 -2.02 -17.33
C MET A 263 -14.53 -3.04 -16.21
N VAL A 264 -13.79 -4.11 -16.47
CA VAL A 264 -13.45 -5.13 -15.48
C VAL A 264 -12.57 -4.53 -14.36
N ALA A 265 -11.60 -3.69 -14.70
CA ALA A 265 -10.75 -3.00 -13.73
C ALA A 265 -11.60 -2.13 -12.78
N ARG A 266 -12.54 -1.36 -13.32
CA ARG A 266 -13.45 -0.54 -12.52
C ARG A 266 -14.39 -1.41 -11.67
N ASP A 267 -15.09 -2.37 -12.27
CA ASP A 267 -16.21 -3.05 -11.63
C ASP A 267 -15.76 -4.17 -10.68
N LYS A 268 -14.64 -4.86 -11.00
CA LYS A 268 -14.12 -5.94 -10.17
C LYS A 268 -13.01 -5.53 -9.22
N PHE A 269 -12.20 -4.53 -9.58
CA PHE A 269 -11.06 -4.09 -8.76
C PHE A 269 -11.26 -2.70 -8.13
N GLY A 270 -12.37 -2.01 -8.45
CA GLY A 270 -12.66 -0.69 -7.90
C GLY A 270 -11.69 0.40 -8.36
N VAL A 271 -11.04 0.20 -9.50
CA VAL A 271 -10.16 1.21 -10.09
C VAL A 271 -11.01 2.38 -10.60
N ALA A 272 -10.84 3.55 -9.98
CA ALA A 272 -11.58 4.77 -10.31
C ALA A 272 -10.71 5.83 -11.00
N ASP A 273 -9.39 5.66 -10.99
CA ASP A 273 -8.45 6.62 -11.59
C ASP A 273 -8.57 6.59 -13.12
N PRO A 274 -8.95 7.74 -13.75
CA PRO A 274 -9.16 7.80 -15.19
C PRO A 274 -7.89 7.55 -16.01
N GLU A 275 -6.71 7.91 -15.50
CA GLU A 275 -5.44 7.67 -16.21
C GLU A 275 -5.13 6.18 -16.29
N ILE A 276 -5.42 5.41 -15.22
CA ILE A 276 -5.27 3.95 -15.22
C ILE A 276 -6.28 3.32 -16.20
N LEU A 277 -7.54 3.73 -16.12
CA LEU A 277 -8.59 3.19 -17.00
C LEU A 277 -8.33 3.52 -18.47
N ASP A 278 -7.88 4.73 -18.76
CA ASP A 278 -7.47 5.15 -20.11
C ASP A 278 -6.25 4.33 -20.59
N ALA A 279 -5.26 4.08 -19.74
CA ALA A 279 -4.10 3.28 -20.10
C ALA A 279 -4.46 1.81 -20.40
N ILE A 280 -5.44 1.23 -19.71
CA ILE A 280 -5.95 -0.13 -19.98
C ILE A 280 -6.74 -0.14 -21.30
N SER A 281 -7.52 0.90 -21.56
CA SER A 281 -8.41 1.01 -22.73
C SER A 281 -7.73 1.56 -23.98
N ILE A 282 -6.40 1.53 -24.13
CA ILE A 282 -5.58 2.19 -25.16
C ILE A 282 -6.03 1.97 -26.62
N ILE A 283 -7.29 2.01 -26.90
CA ILE A 283 -7.82 2.54 -28.13
C ILE A 283 -8.85 3.60 -27.73
N ARG A 284 -8.41 4.80 -27.36
CA ARG A 284 -9.19 5.93 -27.88
C ARG A 284 -9.19 5.71 -29.39
N PRO A 285 -10.35 5.59 -30.06
CA PRO A 285 -10.37 5.81 -31.49
C PRO A 285 -9.67 7.16 -31.62
N ALA A 286 -8.47 7.16 -32.18
CA ALA A 286 -7.86 8.39 -32.60
C ALA A 286 -9.00 9.11 -33.29
N GLU A 287 -9.42 10.25 -32.76
CA GLU A 287 -10.23 11.15 -33.56
C GLU A 287 -9.47 11.20 -34.86
N ARG A 288 -10.09 10.68 -35.96
CA ARG A 288 -9.46 10.65 -37.26
C ARG A 288 -9.22 12.09 -37.68
N LYS A 289 -8.18 12.69 -37.16
CA LYS A 289 -7.57 13.93 -37.62
C LYS A 289 -6.13 13.67 -38.02
N TRP A 290 -5.92 12.61 -38.81
CA TRP A 290 -4.80 12.51 -39.71
C TRP A 290 -5.39 12.44 -41.15
N ALA A 291 -6.01 13.55 -41.58
CA ALA A 291 -6.34 13.80 -42.97
C ALA A 291 -6.01 15.26 -43.21
N GLY A 292 -4.81 15.50 -43.76
CA GLY A 292 -4.34 16.80 -44.16
C GLY A 292 -2.85 16.73 -44.44
#